data_2492ce108165b7d2b1ecb13f841f7e07
#
_entry.id   2492ce108165b7d2b1ecb13f841f7e07
#
_cell.length_a   1.000
_cell.length_b   1.000
_cell.length_c   1.000
_cell.angle_alpha   90.00
_cell.angle_beta   90.00
_cell.angle_gamma   90.00
#
_symmetry.space_group_name_H-M   'P 1'
#
loop_
_entity.id
_entity.type
_entity.pdbx_description
1 polymer ?
#
loop_
_entity_poly.entity_id
_entity_poly.type
_entity_poly.pdbx_seq_one_letter_code
_entity_poly.pdbx_strand_id
1 'polypeptide(L)'
;MEIFEKFDKGQLALPERVVDFNSLKWNEHPTFEGVALKHIVTAKDSGGLFSYHLVRIAPNCKIGLHTHETQLETHEVVAGSGICLNNGKSIEYVSGVISIMPAKIKHEVIAGNEGLYLFAKFMPALC
;
A
#
# COMPACT_ATOMS: atom_id res chain seq x y z
N MET A 1 -1.23 7.43 12.99
CA MET A 1 -1.40 6.01 13.39
C MET A 1 -2.83 5.65 13.68
N GLU A 2 -3.56 6.54 14.37
CA GLU A 2 -4.94 6.24 14.74
C GLU A 2 -5.83 5.84 13.57
N ILE A 3 -5.80 6.58 12.47
CA ILE A 3 -6.61 6.26 11.28
C ILE A 3 -6.15 4.95 10.65
N PHE A 4 -4.84 4.74 10.54
CA PHE A 4 -4.32 3.50 9.98
C PHE A 4 -4.78 2.28 10.81
N GLU A 5 -4.71 2.38 12.14
CA GLU A 5 -5.14 1.30 13.04
C GLU A 5 -6.64 1.02 12.92
N LYS A 6 -7.45 2.07 12.73
CA LYS A 6 -8.89 1.89 12.53
C LYS A 6 -9.19 1.08 11.27
N PHE A 7 -8.47 1.33 10.19
CA PHE A 7 -8.63 0.53 8.97
C PHE A 7 -8.07 -0.88 9.13
N ASP A 8 -6.98 -1.04 9.86
CA ASP A 8 -6.43 -2.37 10.14
C ASP A 8 -7.43 -3.27 10.89
N LYS A 9 -8.27 -2.67 11.72
CA LYS A 9 -9.30 -3.36 12.52
C LYS A 9 -10.70 -3.16 11.99
N GLY A 10 -10.83 -2.63 10.79
CA GLY A 10 -12.11 -2.30 10.20
C GLY A 10 -12.76 -3.46 9.48
N GLN A 11 -13.57 -3.13 8.49
CA GLN A 11 -14.28 -4.14 7.72
C GLN A 11 -14.57 -3.67 6.31
N LEU A 12 -14.70 -4.62 5.40
CA LEU A 12 -15.15 -4.40 4.05
C LEU A 12 -16.62 -4.77 3.97
N ALA A 13 -17.47 -3.83 3.59
CA ALA A 13 -18.88 -4.06 3.40
C ALA A 13 -19.16 -4.27 1.91
N LEU A 14 -19.68 -5.44 1.56
CA LEU A 14 -20.11 -5.80 0.23
C LEU A 14 -21.63 -6.00 0.25
N PRO A 15 -22.31 -5.94 -0.91
CA PRO A 15 -23.78 -6.12 -0.92
C PRO A 15 -24.25 -7.43 -0.29
N GLU A 16 -23.44 -8.51 -0.42
CA GLU A 16 -23.83 -9.86 0.01
C GLU A 16 -23.08 -10.36 1.25
N ARG A 17 -22.06 -9.64 1.71
CA ARG A 17 -21.26 -10.07 2.88
C ARG A 17 -20.42 -8.94 3.45
N VAL A 18 -19.90 -9.18 4.65
CA VAL A 18 -18.95 -8.29 5.31
C VAL A 18 -17.69 -9.09 5.64
N VAL A 19 -16.53 -8.50 5.40
CA VAL A 19 -15.23 -9.11 5.74
C VAL A 19 -14.64 -8.32 6.88
N ASP A 20 -14.42 -8.98 8.02
CA ASP A 20 -13.75 -8.39 9.17
C ASP A 20 -12.23 -8.42 8.94
N PHE A 21 -11.58 -7.25 8.92
CA PHE A 21 -10.14 -7.16 8.67
C PHE A 21 -9.30 -7.81 9.77
N ASN A 22 -9.86 -8.05 10.95
CA ASN A 22 -9.16 -8.81 12.00
C ASN A 22 -8.99 -10.28 11.60
N SER A 23 -9.80 -10.80 10.67
CA SER A 23 -9.65 -12.16 10.16
C SER A 23 -8.55 -12.28 9.10
N LEU A 24 -8.03 -11.17 8.62
CA LEU A 24 -6.96 -11.13 7.63
C LEU A 24 -5.62 -10.98 8.33
N LYS A 25 -4.60 -11.58 7.76
CA LYS A 25 -3.25 -11.46 8.32
C LYS A 25 -2.40 -10.48 7.54
N TRP A 26 -1.39 -9.96 8.20
CA TRP A 26 -0.32 -9.22 7.55
C TRP A 26 0.62 -10.20 6.86
N ASN A 27 1.03 -9.87 5.64
CA ASN A 27 1.92 -10.68 4.83
C ASN A 27 3.25 -9.96 4.68
N GLU A 28 4.33 -10.59 5.16
CA GLU A 28 5.67 -10.05 4.96
C GLU A 28 6.01 -10.08 3.48
N HIS A 29 6.59 -9.00 2.97
CA HIS A 29 7.01 -8.95 1.58
C HIS A 29 8.10 -9.98 1.33
N PRO A 30 8.02 -10.78 0.25
CA PRO A 30 8.99 -11.86 0.02
C PRO A 30 10.40 -11.37 -0.30
N THR A 31 10.55 -10.13 -0.76
CA THR A 31 11.83 -9.58 -1.19
C THR A 31 12.33 -8.46 -0.29
N PHE A 32 11.45 -7.55 0.13
CA PHE A 32 11.86 -6.35 0.85
C PHE A 32 11.65 -6.52 2.36
N GLU A 33 12.76 -6.57 3.09
CA GLU A 33 12.72 -6.69 4.55
C GLU A 33 12.04 -5.48 5.19
N GLY A 34 11.25 -5.73 6.23
CA GLY A 34 10.56 -4.68 6.96
C GLY A 34 9.31 -4.14 6.29
N VAL A 35 8.90 -4.74 5.18
CA VAL A 35 7.70 -4.36 4.43
C VAL A 35 6.63 -5.42 4.61
N ALA A 36 5.41 -5.02 4.99
CA ALA A 36 4.28 -5.93 5.12
C ALA A 36 3.03 -5.33 4.52
N LEU A 37 2.19 -6.18 3.94
CA LEU A 37 0.93 -5.79 3.31
C LEU A 37 -0.22 -6.60 3.90
N LYS A 38 -1.35 -5.92 4.08
CA LYS A 38 -2.61 -6.57 4.42
C LYS A 38 -3.58 -6.31 3.27
N HIS A 39 -4.07 -7.39 2.65
CA HIS A 39 -4.92 -7.30 1.46
C HIS A 39 -6.37 -7.16 1.86
N ILE A 40 -6.88 -5.93 1.92
CA ILE A 40 -8.23 -5.64 2.43
C ILE A 40 -9.32 -5.68 1.36
N VAL A 41 -8.97 -5.44 0.09
CA VAL A 41 -9.85 -5.69 -1.06
C VAL A 41 -9.04 -6.45 -2.09
N THR A 42 -9.53 -7.60 -2.51
CA THR A 42 -8.84 -8.45 -3.49
C THR A 42 -9.62 -8.55 -4.79
N ALA A 43 -9.03 -9.22 -5.77
CA ALA A 43 -9.66 -9.44 -7.08
C ALA A 43 -11.04 -10.07 -6.97
N LYS A 44 -11.22 -11.04 -6.07
CA LYS A 44 -12.53 -11.70 -5.92
C LYS A 44 -13.60 -10.78 -5.36
N ASP A 45 -13.21 -9.73 -4.61
CA ASP A 45 -14.15 -8.77 -4.06
C ASP A 45 -14.59 -7.74 -5.10
N SER A 46 -13.71 -7.41 -6.04
CA SER A 46 -13.89 -6.31 -6.99
C SER A 46 -14.11 -6.76 -8.44
N GLY A 47 -14.20 -8.07 -8.68
CA GLY A 47 -14.26 -8.59 -10.04
C GLY A 47 -12.98 -8.36 -10.82
N GLY A 48 -11.85 -8.27 -10.14
CA GLY A 48 -10.54 -8.04 -10.75
C GLY A 48 -10.23 -6.59 -11.09
N LEU A 49 -11.16 -5.67 -10.85
CA LEU A 49 -11.00 -4.26 -11.25
C LEU A 49 -9.96 -3.52 -10.44
N PHE A 50 -9.86 -3.82 -9.16
CA PHE A 50 -8.83 -3.22 -8.29
C PHE A 50 -8.58 -4.07 -7.07
N SER A 51 -7.46 -3.80 -6.40
CA SER A 51 -7.18 -4.31 -5.06
C SER A 51 -6.75 -3.16 -4.16
N TYR A 52 -6.90 -3.34 -2.85
CA TYR A 52 -6.64 -2.31 -1.86
C TYR A 52 -5.88 -2.94 -0.71
N HIS A 53 -4.79 -2.30 -0.32
CA HIS A 53 -3.86 -2.85 0.66
C HIS A 53 -3.48 -1.82 1.70
N LEU A 54 -3.38 -2.26 2.94
CA LEU A 54 -2.65 -1.51 3.96
C LEU A 54 -1.19 -1.92 3.84
N VAL A 55 -0.29 -0.94 3.85
CA VAL A 55 1.14 -1.17 3.74
C VAL A 55 1.84 -0.52 4.92
N ARG A 56 2.75 -1.26 5.57
CA ARG A 56 3.63 -0.69 6.58
C ARG A 56 5.07 -1.00 6.20
N ILE A 57 5.90 0.02 6.33
CA ILE A 57 7.34 -0.08 6.08
C ILE A 57 8.02 0.29 7.38
N ALA A 58 8.81 -0.62 7.93
CA ALA A 58 9.52 -0.42 9.18
C ALA A 58 10.52 0.75 9.07
N PRO A 59 10.89 1.37 10.19
CA PRO A 59 11.85 2.47 10.16
C PRO A 59 13.10 2.13 9.35
N ASN A 60 13.46 3.04 8.45
CA ASN A 60 14.66 2.96 7.59
C ASN A 60 14.69 1.77 6.63
N CYS A 61 13.56 1.09 6.44
CA CYS A 61 13.39 0.05 5.43
C CYS A 61 12.79 0.65 4.17
N LYS A 62 12.75 -0.13 3.10
CA LYS A 62 12.26 0.37 1.82
C LYS A 62 11.61 -0.71 0.98
N ILE A 63 10.69 -0.28 0.12
CA ILE A 63 10.28 -1.04 -1.05
C ILE A 63 11.25 -0.60 -2.16
N GLY A 64 12.16 -1.49 -2.55
CA GLY A 64 13.20 -1.17 -3.53
C GLY A 64 12.65 -0.83 -4.91
N LEU A 65 13.52 -0.32 -5.75
CA LEU A 65 13.15 0.11 -7.10
C LEU A 65 12.52 -1.04 -7.88
N HIS A 66 11.33 -0.82 -8.40
CA HIS A 66 10.57 -1.83 -9.15
C HIS A 66 9.54 -1.17 -10.07
N THR A 67 8.93 -2.00 -10.93
CA THR A 67 7.84 -1.58 -11.81
C THR A 67 6.72 -2.61 -11.74
N HIS A 68 5.52 -2.19 -12.14
CA HIS A 68 4.41 -3.09 -12.43
C HIS A 68 4.11 -2.99 -13.93
N GLU A 69 4.05 -4.13 -14.62
CA GLU A 69 3.91 -4.14 -16.07
C GLU A 69 2.53 -3.67 -16.56
N THR A 70 1.48 -3.99 -15.79
CA THR A 70 0.11 -3.77 -16.25
C THR A 70 -0.74 -2.96 -15.27
N GLN A 71 -0.30 -2.80 -14.01
CA GLN A 71 -1.12 -2.13 -13.01
C GLN A 71 -0.74 -0.66 -12.86
N LEU A 72 -1.76 0.17 -12.73
CA LEU A 72 -1.60 1.49 -12.13
C LEU A 72 -1.65 1.31 -10.62
N GLU A 73 -0.70 1.90 -9.92
CA GLU A 73 -0.65 1.88 -8.46
C GLU A 73 -0.83 3.28 -7.91
N THR A 74 -1.55 3.39 -6.78
CA THR A 74 -1.64 4.65 -6.04
C THR A 74 -1.21 4.43 -4.61
N HIS A 75 -0.59 5.45 -4.02
CA HIS A 75 -0.31 5.50 -2.58
C HIS A 75 -1.03 6.68 -1.95
N GLU A 76 -1.61 6.45 -0.78
CA GLU A 76 -2.09 7.50 0.10
C GLU A 76 -1.28 7.41 1.38
N VAL A 77 -0.53 8.45 1.70
CA VAL A 77 0.30 8.46 2.91
C VAL A 77 -0.58 8.78 4.11
N VAL A 78 -0.66 7.85 5.06
CA VAL A 78 -1.53 7.97 6.23
C VAL A 78 -0.77 8.44 7.45
N ALA A 79 0.41 7.89 7.70
CA ALA A 79 1.22 8.22 8.88
C ALA A 79 2.68 7.94 8.62
N GLY A 80 3.53 8.46 9.50
CA GLY A 80 4.98 8.33 9.37
C GLY A 80 5.54 9.30 8.36
N SER A 81 6.73 9.00 7.85
CA SER A 81 7.41 9.84 6.87
C SER A 81 8.36 9.02 6.02
N GLY A 82 8.71 9.56 4.88
CA GLY A 82 9.64 8.91 3.98
C GLY A 82 9.80 9.68 2.68
N ILE A 83 10.36 9.00 1.69
CA ILE A 83 10.59 9.56 0.36
C ILE A 83 10.15 8.52 -0.67
N CYS A 84 9.46 8.98 -1.70
CA CYS A 84 9.16 8.16 -2.87
C CYS A 84 9.94 8.69 -4.07
N LEU A 85 10.64 7.82 -4.75
CA LEU A 85 11.24 8.12 -6.05
C LEU A 85 10.26 7.61 -7.10
N ASN A 86 9.58 8.54 -7.76
CA ASN A 86 8.57 8.22 -8.77
C ASN A 86 9.10 8.67 -10.13
N ASN A 87 9.49 7.72 -10.95
CA ASN A 87 10.17 7.97 -12.23
C ASN A 87 11.40 8.87 -12.05
N GLY A 88 12.17 8.60 -11.00
CA GLY A 88 13.37 9.38 -10.67
C GLY A 88 13.10 10.69 -9.95
N LYS A 89 11.83 11.11 -9.84
CA LYS A 89 11.48 12.35 -9.14
C LYS A 89 11.27 12.05 -7.66
N SER A 90 11.96 12.80 -6.80
CA SER A 90 11.85 12.66 -5.35
C SER A 90 10.62 13.38 -4.83
N ILE A 91 9.78 12.65 -4.10
CA ILE A 91 8.57 13.17 -3.48
C ILE A 91 8.66 12.88 -1.99
N GLU A 92 8.50 13.92 -1.17
CA GLU A 92 8.44 13.74 0.27
C GLU A 92 7.11 13.09 0.64
N TYR A 93 7.17 11.96 1.34
CA TYR A 93 5.99 11.25 1.82
C TYR A 93 5.72 11.67 3.27
N VAL A 94 4.69 12.48 3.41
CA VAL A 94 4.10 12.87 4.70
C VAL A 94 2.60 12.67 4.61
N SER A 95 1.93 12.62 5.76
CA SER A 95 0.48 12.40 5.80
C SER A 95 -0.26 13.37 4.88
N GLY A 96 -1.15 12.84 4.06
CA GLY A 96 -1.94 13.63 3.12
C GLY A 96 -1.43 13.64 1.68
N VAL A 97 -0.25 13.09 1.42
CA VAL A 97 0.27 12.98 0.05
C VAL A 97 -0.38 11.80 -0.65
N ILE A 98 -0.80 12.02 -1.88
CA ILE A 98 -1.28 10.98 -2.79
C ILE A 98 -0.32 10.92 -3.98
N SER A 99 0.11 9.72 -4.32
CA SER A 99 1.02 9.48 -5.44
C SER A 99 0.39 8.50 -6.42
N ILE A 100 0.64 8.72 -7.70
CA ILE A 100 0.18 7.83 -8.76
C ILE A 100 1.39 7.32 -9.52
N MET A 101 1.51 6.00 -9.63
CA MET A 101 2.55 5.32 -10.39
C MET A 101 1.87 4.56 -11.55
N PRO A 102 1.87 5.12 -12.77
CA PRO A 102 1.36 4.40 -13.93
C PRO A 102 2.14 3.11 -14.20
N ALA A 103 1.54 2.20 -14.95
CA ALA A 103 2.22 0.97 -15.35
C ALA A 103 3.57 1.29 -16.00
N LYS A 104 4.56 0.43 -15.75
CA LYS A 104 5.92 0.51 -16.32
C LYS A 104 6.78 1.66 -15.78
N ILE A 105 6.26 2.47 -14.88
CA ILE A 105 7.04 3.55 -14.25
C ILE A 105 7.81 2.99 -13.06
N LYS A 106 9.12 3.19 -13.06
CA LYS A 106 9.97 2.77 -11.94
C LYS A 106 9.71 3.63 -10.72
N HIS A 107 9.56 2.99 -9.58
CA HIS A 107 9.38 3.70 -8.32
C HIS A 107 10.00 2.94 -7.15
N GLU A 108 10.30 3.70 -6.09
CA GLU A 108 10.92 3.19 -4.87
C GLU A 108 10.37 4.00 -3.69
N VAL A 109 10.13 3.34 -2.57
CA VAL A 109 9.61 4.02 -1.36
C VAL A 109 10.54 3.72 -0.20
N ILE A 110 11.07 4.77 0.43
CA ILE A 110 12.03 4.65 1.53
C ILE A 110 11.40 5.26 2.77
N ALA A 111 11.21 4.46 3.82
CA ALA A 111 10.69 4.97 5.09
C ALA A 111 11.77 5.73 5.85
N GLY A 112 11.34 6.78 6.54
CA GLY A 112 12.18 7.50 7.49
C GLY A 112 12.30 6.76 8.81
N ASN A 113 12.82 7.44 9.84
CA ASN A 113 13.10 6.81 11.14
C ASN A 113 11.85 6.52 11.97
N GLU A 114 10.68 6.97 11.54
CA GLU A 114 9.40 6.68 12.20
C GLU A 114 8.61 5.59 11.49
N GLY A 115 9.15 5.06 10.39
CA GLY A 115 8.40 4.15 9.54
C GLY A 115 7.42 4.88 8.64
N LEU A 116 6.68 4.14 7.83
CA LEU A 116 5.75 4.70 6.87
C LEU A 116 4.53 3.80 6.75
N TYR A 117 3.35 4.41 6.72
CA TYR A 117 2.07 3.72 6.69
C TYR A 117 1.25 4.26 5.52
N LEU A 118 0.92 3.37 4.59
CA LEU A 118 0.28 3.73 3.33
C LEU A 118 -1.01 2.95 3.12
N PHE A 119 -1.94 3.56 2.39
CA PHE A 119 -2.97 2.84 1.66
C PHE A 119 -2.49 2.73 0.22
N ALA A 120 -2.46 1.53 -0.32
CA ALA A 120 -2.05 1.29 -1.71
C ALA A 120 -3.18 0.62 -2.48
N LYS A 121 -3.41 1.07 -3.70
CA LYS A 121 -4.42 0.49 -4.59
C LYS A 121 -3.76 0.13 -5.92
N PHE A 122 -4.22 -0.98 -6.50
CA PHE A 122 -3.77 -1.44 -7.82
C PHE A 122 -4.96 -1.61 -8.74
N MET A 123 -4.85 -1.12 -9.96
CA MET A 123 -5.87 -1.23 -11.00
C MET A 123 -5.21 -1.71 -12.29
N PRO A 124 -5.47 -2.93 -12.77
CA PRO A 124 -6.30 -3.98 -12.17
C PRO A 124 -5.71 -4.54 -10.87
N ALA A 125 -6.46 -5.41 -10.22
CA ALA A 125 -6.08 -5.97 -8.92
C ALA A 125 -4.70 -6.62 -8.93
N LEU A 126 -3.95 -6.45 -7.83
CA LEU A 126 -2.67 -7.13 -7.61
C LEU A 126 -2.89 -8.61 -7.25
N CYS A 127 -3.93 -8.87 -6.48
CA CYS A 127 -4.26 -10.23 -6.04
C CYS A 127 -5.73 -10.36 -5.69
#